data_963bcc1c69c8456fcca79b13596cbc59
#
_entry.id   963bcc1c69c8456fcca79b13596cbc59
#
_cell.length_a   1.000
_cell.length_b   1.000
_cell.length_c   1.000
_cell.angle_alpha   90.00
_cell.angle_beta   90.00
_cell.angle_gamma   90.00
#
_symmetry.space_group_name_H-M   'P 1'
#
loop_
_entity.id
_entity.type
_entity.pdbx_description
1 polymer ?
#
loop_
_entity_poly.entity_id
_entity_poly.type
_entity_poly.pdbx_seq_one_letter_code
_entity_poly.pdbx_strand_id
1 'polypeptide(L)'
;MDAMEGRTSMKDLTDDISLSAFRRQVEVATTTATCPSAAAIEKGIPIYDGAGASETVAAEWRAILGEGAGVFVVKRAFKDLGAIDAASAVFRDIIADERGPGKAAGDHFAAAGANDRIWNSLQKLCLRTPDVYARYMANPVIDMACRAWLGPGYQLATQVNQVRPGGKAQAPHRDYHLGFMTPEQMAEYPEHIHRMGPVMILQGGVAHCDMPVESGTTKLLPHSQNYLPGYIAATRPEFRDYFEENCVQLPLEKGDAIFFSPALFHAAGENRTADVTRMVNLIQTASAFARHMESLDREAMSLAVYPHLAALSPEGRRAVIAATADGYPFPTNLDRDPPIGGLAPPSQQDLLTRACDEGWDADRLASALAEQSGRRRA
;
A
#
# COMPACT_ATOMS: atom_id res chain seq x y z
N MET A 1 -36.02 -34.75 -8.86
CA MET A 1 -36.14 -33.38 -8.30
C MET A 1 -35.59 -33.35 -6.88
N ASP A 2 -34.40 -33.98 -6.68
CA ASP A 2 -33.83 -34.23 -5.33
C ASP A 2 -32.30 -34.05 -5.30
N ALA A 3 -31.79 -33.00 -5.94
CA ALA A 3 -30.33 -32.77 -5.95
C ALA A 3 -29.94 -31.30 -5.58
N MET A 4 -30.85 -30.52 -5.03
CA MET A 4 -30.58 -29.12 -4.66
C MET A 4 -30.77 -28.74 -3.19
N GLU A 5 -31.09 -29.70 -2.32
CA GLU A 5 -31.32 -29.43 -0.87
C GLU A 5 -30.04 -29.46 -0.02
N GLY A 6 -28.85 -29.68 -0.59
CA GLY A 6 -27.59 -29.85 0.15
C GLY A 6 -26.62 -28.67 0.14
N ARG A 7 -26.99 -27.46 -0.33
CA ARG A 7 -26.04 -26.34 -0.47
C ARG A 7 -26.58 -24.97 -0.05
N THR A 8 -27.20 -24.89 1.11
CA THR A 8 -27.68 -23.59 1.65
C THR A 8 -27.27 -23.37 3.11
N SER A 9 -26.07 -23.73 3.48
CA SER A 9 -25.38 -23.04 4.57
C SER A 9 -24.14 -22.40 3.97
N MET A 10 -24.14 -21.07 3.82
CA MET A 10 -22.88 -20.34 3.70
C MET A 10 -22.10 -20.77 4.93
N LYS A 11 -20.96 -21.47 4.73
CA LYS A 11 -20.07 -21.85 5.82
C LYS A 11 -19.74 -20.57 6.57
N ASP A 12 -20.13 -20.49 7.81
CA ASP A 12 -19.78 -19.41 8.68
C ASP A 12 -18.26 -19.46 8.88
N LEU A 13 -17.54 -18.42 8.49
CA LEU A 13 -16.09 -18.33 8.67
C LEU A 13 -15.67 -18.56 10.14
N THR A 14 -16.59 -18.38 11.08
CA THR A 14 -16.37 -18.62 12.51
C THR A 14 -16.26 -20.10 12.86
N ASP A 15 -16.91 -20.99 12.12
CA ASP A 15 -16.96 -22.43 12.40
C ASP A 15 -15.66 -23.16 12.03
N ASP A 16 -14.90 -22.59 11.08
CA ASP A 16 -13.67 -23.21 10.56
C ASP A 16 -12.37 -22.65 11.20
N ILE A 17 -12.47 -21.82 12.25
CA ILE A 17 -11.29 -21.23 12.90
C ILE A 17 -10.57 -22.30 13.74
N SER A 18 -9.37 -22.69 13.30
CA SER A 18 -8.55 -23.70 13.94
C SER A 18 -7.08 -23.30 13.92
N LEU A 19 -6.45 -23.18 15.09
CA LEU A 19 -5.03 -22.89 15.21
C LEU A 19 -4.17 -23.98 14.55
N SER A 20 -4.58 -25.24 14.62
CA SER A 20 -3.85 -26.33 13.95
C SER A 20 -3.90 -26.24 12.43
N ALA A 21 -5.03 -25.80 11.86
CA ALA A 21 -5.14 -25.54 10.42
C ALA A 21 -4.31 -24.31 10.01
N PHE A 22 -4.31 -23.26 10.81
CA PHE A 22 -3.47 -22.09 10.62
C PHE A 22 -1.98 -22.43 10.62
N ARG A 23 -1.53 -23.21 11.62
CA ARG A 23 -0.13 -23.67 11.72
C ARG A 23 0.31 -24.40 10.46
N ARG A 24 -0.49 -25.37 9.97
CA ARG A 24 -0.17 -26.07 8.70
C ARG A 24 -0.03 -25.14 7.51
N GLN A 25 -0.74 -24.01 7.51
CA GLN A 25 -0.69 -23.01 6.44
C GLN A 25 0.57 -22.13 6.53
N VAL A 26 1.05 -21.81 7.73
CA VAL A 26 2.18 -20.88 7.94
C VAL A 26 3.51 -21.59 8.14
N GLU A 27 3.51 -22.85 8.60
CA GLU A 27 4.71 -23.66 8.82
C GLU A 27 5.20 -24.29 7.49
N VAL A 28 5.30 -23.45 6.43
CA VAL A 28 5.82 -23.83 5.11
C VAL A 28 7.07 -23.03 4.79
N ALA A 29 7.98 -23.64 4.02
CA ALA A 29 9.23 -23.00 3.67
C ALA A 29 9.12 -22.19 2.38
N THR A 30 9.56 -20.95 2.39
CA THR A 30 9.88 -20.20 1.17
C THR A 30 11.20 -20.71 0.62
N THR A 31 11.25 -21.07 -0.65
CA THR A 31 12.45 -21.64 -1.30
C THR A 31 12.86 -20.87 -2.53
N THR A 32 14.11 -21.01 -2.96
CA THR A 32 14.60 -20.41 -4.20
C THR A 32 13.89 -20.93 -5.45
N ALA A 33 13.23 -22.09 -5.38
CA ALA A 33 12.42 -22.60 -6.48
C ALA A 33 11.16 -21.77 -6.73
N THR A 34 10.63 -21.13 -5.67
CA THR A 34 9.44 -20.25 -5.77
C THR A 34 9.77 -18.78 -6.03
N CYS A 35 11.04 -18.39 -5.85
CA CYS A 35 11.51 -17.02 -6.07
C CYS A 35 12.96 -17.04 -6.60
N PRO A 36 13.20 -17.58 -7.81
CA PRO A 36 14.56 -17.77 -8.36
C PRO A 36 15.32 -16.48 -8.62
N SER A 37 14.65 -15.34 -8.77
CA SER A 37 15.29 -14.03 -8.95
C SER A 37 15.58 -13.31 -7.64
N ALA A 38 15.17 -13.86 -6.49
CA ALA A 38 15.49 -13.28 -5.19
C ALA A 38 17.00 -13.39 -4.92
N ALA A 39 17.62 -12.30 -4.46
CA ALA A 39 19.03 -12.28 -4.08
C ALA A 39 19.29 -13.10 -2.82
N ALA A 40 18.31 -13.19 -1.94
CA ALA A 40 18.36 -13.99 -0.70
C ALA A 40 16.94 -14.33 -0.22
N ILE A 41 16.81 -15.27 0.68
CA ILE A 41 15.61 -15.52 1.49
C ILE A 41 16.05 -15.38 2.95
N GLU A 42 15.51 -14.38 3.63
CA GLU A 42 15.81 -14.11 5.04
C GLU A 42 14.57 -14.35 5.90
N LYS A 43 14.66 -15.28 6.85
CA LYS A 43 13.55 -15.64 7.74
C LYS A 43 12.23 -15.93 6.99
N GLY A 44 12.33 -16.59 5.83
CA GLY A 44 11.19 -16.94 4.98
C GLY A 44 10.69 -15.80 4.07
N ILE A 45 11.32 -14.63 4.08
CA ILE A 45 10.97 -13.48 3.25
C ILE A 45 11.97 -13.34 2.08
N PRO A 46 11.51 -13.33 0.82
CA PRO A 46 12.36 -13.08 -0.34
C PRO A 46 12.86 -11.64 -0.38
N ILE A 47 14.16 -11.48 -0.66
CA ILE A 47 14.86 -10.21 -0.75
C ILE A 47 15.29 -9.99 -2.20
N TYR A 48 14.90 -8.89 -2.79
CA TYR A 48 15.27 -8.49 -4.15
C TYR A 48 16.17 -7.26 -4.13
N ASP A 49 16.87 -7.03 -5.25
CA ASP A 49 17.60 -5.79 -5.50
C ASP A 49 16.79 -4.89 -6.46
N GLY A 50 16.60 -3.64 -6.11
CA GLY A 50 15.90 -2.67 -6.95
C GLY A 50 16.52 -2.44 -8.33
N ALA A 51 17.82 -2.77 -8.50
CA ALA A 51 18.47 -2.73 -9.82
C ALA A 51 18.02 -3.86 -10.75
N GLY A 52 17.51 -4.98 -10.21
CA GLY A 52 17.09 -6.16 -10.96
C GLY A 52 15.61 -6.17 -11.34
N ALA A 53 14.88 -5.09 -11.11
CA ALA A 53 13.46 -4.99 -11.42
C ALA A 53 13.18 -5.27 -12.91
N SER A 54 12.34 -6.26 -13.20
CA SER A 54 11.99 -6.73 -14.56
C SER A 54 10.61 -7.40 -14.56
N GLU A 55 10.04 -7.66 -15.73
CA GLU A 55 8.74 -8.36 -15.85
C GLU A 55 8.79 -9.80 -15.27
N THR A 56 9.92 -10.48 -15.33
CA THR A 56 10.11 -11.79 -14.69
C THR A 56 10.00 -11.66 -13.17
N VAL A 57 10.67 -10.66 -12.59
CA VAL A 57 10.61 -10.36 -11.16
C VAL A 57 9.19 -9.95 -10.74
N ALA A 58 8.49 -9.18 -11.58
CA ALA A 58 7.10 -8.79 -11.32
C ALA A 58 6.17 -10.03 -11.26
N ALA A 59 6.40 -11.03 -12.09
CA ALA A 59 5.65 -12.29 -12.03
C ALA A 59 5.92 -13.08 -10.74
N GLU A 60 7.17 -13.08 -10.27
CA GLU A 60 7.51 -13.68 -8.97
C GLU A 60 6.83 -12.93 -7.82
N TRP A 61 6.84 -11.60 -7.82
CA TRP A 61 6.16 -10.80 -6.78
C TRP A 61 4.67 -11.11 -6.70
N ARG A 62 3.98 -11.31 -7.86
CA ARG A 62 2.58 -11.76 -7.87
C ARG A 62 2.39 -13.11 -7.19
N ALA A 63 3.24 -14.07 -7.51
CA ALA A 63 3.17 -15.41 -6.92
C ALA A 63 3.45 -15.38 -5.41
N ILE A 64 4.43 -14.58 -4.98
CA ILE A 64 4.76 -14.39 -3.55
C ILE A 64 3.58 -13.79 -2.80
N LEU A 65 2.96 -12.73 -3.31
CA LEU A 65 1.84 -12.05 -2.66
C LEU A 65 0.59 -12.92 -2.62
N GLY A 66 0.33 -13.69 -3.68
CA GLY A 66 -0.86 -14.53 -3.81
C GLY A 66 -0.78 -15.80 -2.98
N GLU A 67 0.19 -16.65 -3.29
CA GLU A 67 0.27 -18.03 -2.77
C GLU A 67 1.55 -18.30 -1.96
N GLY A 68 2.55 -17.42 -2.07
CA GLY A 68 3.86 -17.55 -1.42
C GLY A 68 3.89 -16.98 -0.01
N ALA A 69 5.02 -16.36 0.32
CA ALA A 69 5.29 -15.77 1.64
C ALA A 69 4.32 -14.61 2.00
N GLY A 70 3.64 -14.02 1.02
CA GLY A 70 2.75 -12.86 1.21
C GLY A 70 3.47 -11.53 1.42
N VAL A 71 4.80 -11.55 1.40
CA VAL A 71 5.68 -10.41 1.65
C VAL A 71 6.99 -10.56 0.91
N PHE A 72 7.57 -9.45 0.43
CA PHE A 72 8.93 -9.38 -0.08
C PHE A 72 9.55 -8.01 0.24
N VAL A 73 10.88 -7.97 0.24
CA VAL A 73 11.67 -6.74 0.44
C VAL A 73 12.46 -6.45 -0.83
N VAL A 74 12.52 -5.19 -1.21
CA VAL A 74 13.37 -4.70 -2.29
C VAL A 74 14.42 -3.78 -1.69
N LYS A 75 15.64 -4.29 -1.61
CA LYS A 75 16.81 -3.50 -1.20
C LYS A 75 17.13 -2.46 -2.27
N ARG A 76 17.54 -1.27 -1.84
CA ARG A 76 17.87 -0.17 -2.76
C ARG A 76 16.75 0.13 -3.78
N ALA A 77 15.49 0.04 -3.33
CA ALA A 77 14.33 0.41 -4.14
C ALA A 77 14.43 1.86 -4.62
N PHE A 78 15.02 2.73 -3.81
CA PHE A 78 15.41 4.09 -4.18
C PHE A 78 16.92 4.16 -4.45
N LYS A 79 17.29 4.43 -5.69
CA LYS A 79 18.68 4.75 -6.08
C LYS A 79 19.05 6.17 -5.70
N ASP A 80 18.10 7.09 -5.79
CA ASP A 80 18.25 8.49 -5.43
C ASP A 80 17.83 8.72 -3.97
N LEU A 81 18.77 8.53 -3.04
CA LEU A 81 18.54 8.80 -1.62
C LEU A 81 18.27 10.28 -1.33
N GLY A 82 18.75 11.20 -2.19
CA GLY A 82 18.44 12.61 -2.07
C GLY A 82 16.95 12.94 -2.28
N ALA A 83 16.22 12.13 -3.04
CA ALA A 83 14.77 12.25 -3.15
C ALA A 83 14.07 11.91 -1.81
N ILE A 84 14.56 10.88 -1.11
CA ILE A 84 14.07 10.50 0.23
C ILE A 84 14.38 11.60 1.24
N ASP A 85 15.60 12.15 1.21
CA ASP A 85 16.01 13.22 2.15
C ASP A 85 15.17 14.48 1.97
N ALA A 86 14.91 14.87 0.71
CA ALA A 86 14.04 16.01 0.40
C ALA A 86 12.61 15.79 0.89
N ALA A 87 12.02 14.62 0.59
CA ALA A 87 10.68 14.28 1.07
C ALA A 87 10.63 14.21 2.60
N SER A 88 11.65 13.63 3.24
CA SER A 88 11.76 13.55 4.71
C SER A 88 11.81 14.92 5.38
N ALA A 89 12.47 15.89 4.75
CA ALA A 89 12.50 17.27 5.26
C ALA A 89 11.08 17.86 5.25
N VAL A 90 10.36 17.73 4.14
CA VAL A 90 8.98 18.23 4.02
C VAL A 90 8.05 17.52 5.02
N PHE A 91 8.21 16.21 5.22
CA PHE A 91 7.41 15.49 6.21
C PHE A 91 7.66 15.95 7.64
N ARG A 92 8.91 16.27 8.00
CA ARG A 92 9.21 16.85 9.33
C ARG A 92 8.57 18.21 9.51
N ASP A 93 8.55 19.06 8.47
CA ASP A 93 7.88 20.35 8.51
C ASP A 93 6.36 20.19 8.67
N ILE A 94 5.75 19.24 7.95
CA ILE A 94 4.32 18.93 8.11
C ILE A 94 4.02 18.46 9.53
N ILE A 95 4.83 17.56 10.10
CA ILE A 95 4.67 17.11 11.49
C ILE A 95 4.78 18.28 12.47
N ALA A 96 5.73 19.19 12.26
CA ALA A 96 5.88 20.38 13.11
C ALA A 96 4.65 21.29 13.02
N ASP A 97 4.13 21.53 11.83
CA ASP A 97 2.93 22.35 11.60
C ASP A 97 1.65 21.73 12.21
N GLU A 98 1.53 20.39 12.17
CA GLU A 98 0.37 19.66 12.71
C GLU A 98 0.39 19.53 14.24
N ARG A 99 1.53 19.75 14.88
CA ARG A 99 1.70 19.74 16.33
C ARG A 99 1.37 21.06 17.03
N GLY A 100 0.90 22.07 16.33
CA GLY A 100 0.60 23.39 16.88
C GLY A 100 -0.43 23.35 18.02
N PRO A 101 -0.50 24.40 18.89
CA PRO A 101 -1.44 24.48 19.99
C PRO A 101 -2.89 24.25 19.53
N GLY A 102 -3.61 23.36 20.22
CA GLY A 102 -5.01 23.04 19.93
C GLY A 102 -5.26 22.04 18.82
N LYS A 103 -4.21 21.45 18.23
CA LYS A 103 -4.34 20.39 17.24
C LYS A 103 -4.10 19.03 17.90
N ALA A 104 -4.97 18.05 17.61
CA ALA A 104 -4.77 16.65 17.99
C ALA A 104 -3.67 16.07 17.08
N ALA A 105 -2.41 16.35 17.42
CA ALA A 105 -1.27 15.74 16.71
C ALA A 105 -1.03 14.36 17.31
N GLY A 106 -0.95 13.35 16.47
CA GLY A 106 -0.57 12.02 16.91
C GLY A 106 -1.10 10.92 16.00
N ASP A 107 -0.60 9.74 16.27
CA ASP A 107 -1.11 8.50 15.70
C ASP A 107 -2.34 8.06 16.51
N HIS A 108 -3.50 7.88 15.87
CA HIS A 108 -4.72 7.38 16.53
C HIS A 108 -4.54 5.97 17.12
N PHE A 109 -3.49 5.28 16.72
CA PHE A 109 -3.16 3.92 17.17
C PHE A 109 -2.04 3.86 18.21
N ALA A 110 -1.56 5.00 18.72
CA ALA A 110 -0.49 5.08 19.69
C ALA A 110 -0.78 6.05 20.85
N ALA A 111 -0.05 5.88 21.95
CA ALA A 111 -0.11 6.84 23.05
C ALA A 111 0.35 8.24 22.59
N ALA A 112 -0.26 9.28 23.12
CA ALA A 112 0.05 10.65 22.76
C ALA A 112 1.54 10.96 22.94
N GLY A 113 2.19 11.47 21.88
CA GLY A 113 3.61 11.85 21.87
C GLY A 113 4.60 10.72 21.58
N ALA A 114 4.17 9.45 21.52
CA ALA A 114 5.04 8.33 21.17
C ALA A 114 5.32 8.25 19.66
N ASN A 115 4.30 8.51 18.86
CA ASN A 115 4.35 8.45 17.41
C ASN A 115 3.78 9.72 16.78
N ASP A 116 4.24 10.04 15.58
CA ASP A 116 3.57 10.98 14.68
C ASP A 116 3.10 10.24 13.45
N ARG A 117 1.92 10.62 12.97
CA ARG A 117 1.41 10.11 11.71
C ARG A 117 0.90 11.25 10.84
N ILE A 118 1.36 11.31 9.60
CA ILE A 118 0.82 12.22 8.60
C ILE A 118 -0.19 11.42 7.77
N TRP A 119 -1.46 11.69 7.97
CA TRP A 119 -2.53 11.21 7.11
C TRP A 119 -2.55 12.01 5.81
N ASN A 120 -2.98 11.40 4.70
CA ASN A 120 -2.97 12.02 3.37
C ASN A 120 -1.58 12.58 2.99
N SER A 121 -0.50 11.90 3.39
CA SER A 121 0.86 12.40 3.17
C SER A 121 1.19 12.55 1.70
N LEU A 122 0.59 11.72 0.83
CA LEU A 122 0.75 11.82 -0.63
C LEU A 122 0.30 13.18 -1.16
N GLN A 123 -0.93 13.58 -0.83
CA GLN A 123 -1.48 14.87 -1.24
C GLN A 123 -0.76 16.04 -0.59
N LYS A 124 -0.47 15.95 0.71
CA LYS A 124 0.24 17.01 1.43
C LYS A 124 1.63 17.28 0.86
N LEU A 125 2.39 16.23 0.52
CA LEU A 125 3.68 16.36 -0.15
C LEU A 125 3.51 17.00 -1.54
N CYS A 126 2.55 16.48 -2.33
CA CYS A 126 2.31 16.96 -3.70
C CYS A 126 1.95 18.44 -3.76
N LEU A 127 1.01 18.88 -2.91
CA LEU A 127 0.53 20.26 -2.95
C LEU A 127 1.50 21.26 -2.28
N ARG A 128 2.33 20.79 -1.33
CA ARG A 128 3.31 21.65 -0.66
C ARG A 128 4.59 21.84 -1.48
N THR A 129 5.09 20.76 -2.10
CA THR A 129 6.36 20.75 -2.86
C THR A 129 6.24 19.79 -4.04
N PRO A 130 5.57 20.21 -5.13
CA PRO A 130 5.27 19.31 -6.26
C PRO A 130 6.51 18.83 -7.00
N ASP A 131 7.60 19.56 -6.99
CA ASP A 131 8.90 19.17 -7.53
C ASP A 131 9.53 18.02 -6.72
N VAL A 132 9.55 18.14 -5.39
CA VAL A 132 10.01 17.06 -4.49
C VAL A 132 9.13 15.84 -4.64
N TYR A 133 7.81 16.04 -4.71
CA TYR A 133 6.86 14.95 -4.93
C TYR A 133 7.13 14.21 -6.24
N ALA A 134 7.27 14.95 -7.34
CA ALA A 134 7.55 14.37 -8.65
C ALA A 134 8.83 13.52 -8.64
N ARG A 135 9.93 14.06 -8.07
CA ARG A 135 11.20 13.35 -7.94
C ARG A 135 11.07 12.09 -7.04
N TYR A 136 10.35 12.19 -5.92
CA TYR A 136 10.17 11.09 -4.97
C TYR A 136 9.28 9.98 -5.55
N MET A 137 8.17 10.33 -6.20
CA MET A 137 7.24 9.38 -6.78
C MET A 137 7.68 8.82 -8.15
N ALA A 138 8.71 9.38 -8.78
CA ALA A 138 9.29 8.86 -10.03
C ALA A 138 10.09 7.57 -9.79
N ASN A 139 9.52 6.65 -9.00
CA ASN A 139 10.15 5.39 -8.61
C ASN A 139 9.57 4.20 -9.37
N PRO A 140 10.35 3.58 -10.29
CA PRO A 140 9.87 2.48 -11.11
C PRO A 140 9.65 1.18 -10.32
N VAL A 141 10.30 1.01 -9.16
CA VAL A 141 10.13 -0.19 -8.31
C VAL A 141 8.76 -0.18 -7.64
N ILE A 142 8.34 0.98 -7.11
CA ILE A 142 7.00 1.14 -6.52
C ILE A 142 5.94 0.92 -7.59
N ASP A 143 6.07 1.58 -8.75
CA ASP A 143 5.14 1.41 -9.88
C ASP A 143 5.04 -0.06 -10.30
N MET A 144 6.19 -0.75 -10.44
CA MET A 144 6.21 -2.15 -10.83
C MET A 144 5.54 -3.06 -9.78
N ALA A 145 5.79 -2.85 -8.50
CA ALA A 145 5.13 -3.64 -7.44
C ALA A 145 3.61 -3.45 -7.45
N CYS A 146 3.15 -2.21 -7.57
CA CYS A 146 1.73 -1.90 -7.65
C CYS A 146 1.09 -2.51 -8.90
N ARG A 147 1.71 -2.34 -10.07
CA ARG A 147 1.21 -2.91 -11.33
C ARG A 147 1.25 -4.43 -11.36
N ALA A 148 2.27 -5.03 -10.76
CA ALA A 148 2.40 -6.48 -10.69
C ALA A 148 1.22 -7.12 -9.96
N TRP A 149 0.74 -6.51 -8.88
CA TRP A 149 -0.37 -7.05 -8.08
C TRP A 149 -1.73 -6.56 -8.53
N LEU A 150 -1.87 -5.26 -8.80
CA LEU A 150 -3.18 -4.59 -8.98
C LEU A 150 -3.51 -4.29 -10.45
N GLY A 151 -2.54 -4.44 -11.35
CA GLY A 151 -2.72 -4.04 -12.75
C GLY A 151 -2.60 -2.53 -12.96
N PRO A 152 -2.88 -2.05 -14.18
CA PRO A 152 -2.87 -0.63 -14.51
C PRO A 152 -4.02 0.11 -13.84
N GLY A 153 -3.90 1.42 -13.73
CA GLY A 153 -4.94 2.28 -13.14
C GLY A 153 -5.02 2.20 -11.62
N TYR A 154 -4.06 1.55 -10.94
CA TYR A 154 -4.02 1.49 -9.49
C TYR A 154 -4.04 2.89 -8.87
N GLN A 155 -4.51 2.97 -7.63
CA GLN A 155 -4.68 4.22 -6.90
C GLN A 155 -3.85 4.18 -5.61
N LEU A 156 -2.86 5.05 -5.53
CA LEU A 156 -1.95 5.14 -4.40
C LEU A 156 -2.47 6.13 -3.35
N ALA A 157 -2.30 5.79 -2.08
CA ALA A 157 -2.33 6.69 -0.93
C ALA A 157 -1.12 6.40 -0.05
N THR A 158 -0.64 7.36 0.70
CA THR A 158 0.48 7.16 1.62
C THR A 158 0.27 7.84 2.96
N GLN A 159 0.89 7.27 3.99
CA GLN A 159 0.90 7.82 5.35
C GLN A 159 2.31 7.74 5.91
N VAL A 160 2.82 8.84 6.40
CA VAL A 160 4.12 8.81 7.08
C VAL A 160 3.92 8.46 8.54
N ASN A 161 4.65 7.46 9.00
CA ASN A 161 4.70 7.10 10.41
C ASN A 161 6.11 7.34 10.96
N GLN A 162 6.19 8.19 11.99
CA GLN A 162 7.42 8.47 12.73
C GLN A 162 7.29 7.94 14.15
N VAL A 163 8.16 7.01 14.53
CA VAL A 163 8.14 6.34 15.85
C VAL A 163 9.42 6.65 16.60
N ARG A 164 9.27 7.28 17.77
CA ARG A 164 10.37 7.64 18.65
C ARG A 164 10.84 6.46 19.51
N PRO A 165 12.03 6.56 20.11
CA PRO A 165 12.43 5.66 21.19
C PRO A 165 11.31 5.51 22.23
N GLY A 166 11.01 4.25 22.61
CA GLY A 166 9.92 3.91 23.53
C GLY A 166 8.53 3.78 22.93
N GLY A 167 8.38 4.04 21.60
CA GLY A 167 7.11 3.80 20.90
C GLY A 167 6.73 2.32 20.95
N LYS A 168 5.49 2.03 21.37
CA LYS A 168 5.02 0.65 21.63
C LYS A 168 4.67 -0.09 20.38
N ALA A 169 4.74 -1.43 20.44
CA ALA A 169 4.25 -2.32 19.40
C ALA A 169 2.74 -2.23 19.25
N GLN A 170 2.24 -2.51 18.05
CA GLN A 170 0.83 -2.77 17.82
C GLN A 170 0.49 -4.23 18.15
N ALA A 171 -0.78 -4.48 18.45
CA ALA A 171 -1.30 -5.85 18.45
C ALA A 171 -1.30 -6.42 17.01
N PRO A 172 -1.05 -7.73 16.85
CA PRO A 172 -1.13 -8.37 15.55
C PRO A 172 -2.53 -8.24 14.94
N HIS A 173 -2.57 -7.92 13.65
CA HIS A 173 -3.81 -7.70 12.91
C HIS A 173 -3.65 -8.05 11.43
N ARG A 174 -4.76 -8.03 10.73
CA ARG A 174 -4.87 -7.93 9.28
C ARG A 174 -5.58 -6.64 8.95
N ASP A 175 -5.15 -5.97 7.91
CA ASP A 175 -5.92 -4.85 7.40
C ASP A 175 -7.05 -5.36 6.49
N TYR A 176 -8.28 -4.97 6.84
CA TYR A 176 -9.46 -5.41 6.13
C TYR A 176 -9.89 -4.33 5.14
N HIS A 177 -10.11 -4.74 3.91
CA HIS A 177 -10.48 -3.85 2.81
C HIS A 177 -11.69 -2.95 3.12
N LEU A 178 -12.67 -3.48 3.86
CA LEU A 178 -13.88 -2.75 4.22
C LEU A 178 -13.71 -1.82 5.45
N GLY A 179 -12.49 -1.77 6.02
CA GLY A 179 -12.15 -0.88 7.13
C GLY A 179 -12.15 -1.55 8.51
N PHE A 180 -12.31 -0.72 9.53
CA PHE A 180 -12.28 -1.17 10.92
C PHE A 180 -13.64 -1.76 11.31
N MET A 181 -13.67 -3.07 11.54
CA MET A 181 -14.87 -3.82 11.87
C MET A 181 -14.64 -4.70 13.09
N THR A 182 -15.71 -4.98 13.84
CA THR A 182 -15.70 -6.03 14.85
C THR A 182 -15.74 -7.41 14.18
N PRO A 183 -15.32 -8.49 14.87
CA PRO A 183 -15.44 -9.84 14.34
C PRO A 183 -16.87 -10.21 13.92
N GLU A 184 -17.88 -9.74 14.65
CA GLU A 184 -19.28 -9.95 14.35
C GLU A 184 -19.69 -9.27 13.03
N GLN A 185 -19.27 -8.02 12.83
CA GLN A 185 -19.50 -7.30 11.56
C GLN A 185 -18.78 -7.96 10.38
N MET A 186 -17.55 -8.46 10.58
CA MET A 186 -16.83 -9.20 9.54
C MET A 186 -17.57 -10.50 9.18
N ALA A 187 -18.14 -11.19 10.16
CA ALA A 187 -18.89 -12.42 9.94
C ALA A 187 -20.18 -12.24 9.12
N GLU A 188 -20.71 -11.02 9.02
CA GLU A 188 -21.87 -10.72 8.16
C GLU A 188 -21.54 -10.80 6.66
N TYR A 189 -20.25 -10.74 6.31
CA TYR A 189 -19.82 -10.80 4.91
C TYR A 189 -19.55 -12.25 4.48
N PRO A 190 -20.01 -12.64 3.28
CA PRO A 190 -19.78 -13.99 2.77
C PRO A 190 -18.29 -14.21 2.43
N GLU A 191 -17.88 -15.48 2.48
CA GLU A 191 -16.48 -15.91 2.31
C GLU A 191 -15.77 -15.27 1.11
N HIS A 192 -16.43 -15.14 -0.04
CA HIS A 192 -15.81 -14.57 -1.24
C HIS A 192 -15.43 -13.09 -1.09
N ILE A 193 -16.11 -12.33 -0.23
CA ILE A 193 -15.76 -10.94 0.08
C ILE A 193 -14.45 -10.90 0.87
N HIS A 194 -14.25 -11.82 1.80
CA HIS A 194 -12.97 -11.92 2.54
C HIS A 194 -11.80 -12.29 1.61
N ARG A 195 -12.06 -13.06 0.54
CA ARG A 195 -11.06 -13.35 -0.49
C ARG A 195 -10.74 -12.15 -1.38
N MET A 196 -11.69 -11.25 -1.59
CA MET A 196 -11.50 -10.06 -2.43
C MET A 196 -10.56 -9.03 -1.80
N GLY A 197 -10.62 -8.82 -0.50
CA GLY A 197 -9.84 -7.80 0.19
C GLY A 197 -8.35 -7.83 -0.17
N PRO A 198 -7.65 -8.95 0.02
CA PRO A 198 -6.23 -9.04 -0.25
C PRO A 198 -5.84 -8.94 -1.73
N VAL A 199 -6.74 -9.26 -2.67
CA VAL A 199 -6.44 -9.15 -4.11
C VAL A 199 -6.67 -7.74 -4.67
N MET A 200 -7.43 -6.92 -3.97
CA MET A 200 -7.76 -5.56 -4.40
C MET A 200 -6.83 -4.49 -3.80
N ILE A 201 -6.01 -4.85 -2.82
CA ILE A 201 -5.15 -3.93 -2.06
C ILE A 201 -3.73 -4.47 -2.02
N LEU A 202 -2.76 -3.58 -2.06
CA LEU A 202 -1.35 -3.84 -1.76
C LEU A 202 -0.89 -2.89 -0.67
N GLN A 203 -0.22 -3.42 0.33
CA GLN A 203 0.45 -2.63 1.35
C GLN A 203 1.96 -2.66 1.18
N GLY A 204 2.61 -1.64 1.72
CA GLY A 204 4.05 -1.56 1.73
C GLY A 204 4.57 -0.41 2.58
N GLY A 205 5.87 -0.20 2.50
CA GLY A 205 6.52 0.92 3.15
C GLY A 205 7.89 1.18 2.58
N VAL A 206 8.28 2.45 2.57
CA VAL A 206 9.63 2.91 2.20
C VAL A 206 10.34 3.39 3.44
N ALA A 207 11.53 2.85 3.69
CA ALA A 207 12.38 3.28 4.81
C ALA A 207 13.01 4.65 4.52
N HIS A 208 12.73 5.64 5.36
CA HIS A 208 13.29 6.99 5.27
C HIS A 208 14.53 7.19 6.14
N CYS A 209 14.92 6.19 6.88
CA CYS A 209 16.17 6.11 7.67
C CYS A 209 16.57 4.64 7.78
N ASP A 210 17.78 4.41 8.29
CA ASP A 210 18.17 3.06 8.68
C ASP A 210 17.34 2.60 9.86
N MET A 211 16.80 1.39 9.76
CA MET A 211 15.89 0.81 10.74
C MET A 211 16.41 -0.57 11.18
N PRO A 212 17.30 -0.64 12.19
CA PRO A 212 17.64 -1.90 12.82
C PRO A 212 16.39 -2.52 13.46
N VAL A 213 16.39 -3.83 13.66
CA VAL A 213 15.22 -4.55 14.22
C VAL A 213 14.77 -3.95 15.56
N GLU A 214 15.70 -3.48 16.36
CA GLU A 214 15.45 -2.85 17.65
C GLU A 214 14.66 -1.53 17.55
N SER A 215 14.69 -0.87 16.37
CA SER A 215 13.86 0.31 16.10
C SER A 215 12.38 -0.03 15.90
N GLY A 216 12.03 -1.32 15.94
CA GLY A 216 10.66 -1.79 15.84
C GLY A 216 10.15 -1.89 14.40
N THR A 217 10.94 -2.47 13.50
CA THR A 217 10.50 -2.79 12.15
C THR A 217 9.25 -3.66 12.16
N THR A 218 8.53 -3.71 11.05
CA THR A 218 7.27 -4.47 10.97
C THR A 218 7.49 -5.94 11.34
N LYS A 219 6.70 -6.42 12.28
CA LYS A 219 6.54 -7.85 12.58
C LYS A 219 5.67 -8.47 11.50
N LEU A 220 6.08 -9.60 10.97
CA LEU A 220 5.43 -10.27 9.84
C LEU A 220 5.35 -11.76 10.11
N LEU A 221 4.24 -12.40 9.75
CA LEU A 221 4.12 -13.85 9.77
C LEU A 221 3.96 -14.35 8.33
N PRO A 222 5.03 -14.78 7.64
CA PRO A 222 4.96 -15.25 6.27
C PRO A 222 3.92 -16.35 6.08
N HIS A 223 3.29 -16.39 4.90
CA HIS A 223 2.23 -17.33 4.49
C HIS A 223 0.89 -17.19 5.21
N SER A 224 0.76 -16.33 6.22
CA SER A 224 -0.48 -16.19 7.02
C SER A 224 -1.65 -15.58 6.25
N GLN A 225 -1.39 -14.87 5.13
CA GLN A 225 -2.46 -14.33 4.26
C GLN A 225 -3.32 -15.44 3.63
N ASN A 226 -2.78 -16.64 3.49
CA ASN A 226 -3.47 -17.76 2.86
C ASN A 226 -4.54 -18.41 3.78
N TYR A 227 -4.55 -18.10 5.09
CA TYR A 227 -5.54 -18.60 6.01
C TYR A 227 -6.80 -17.73 5.97
N LEU A 228 -7.83 -18.17 5.27
CA LEU A 228 -9.03 -17.38 5.00
C LEU A 228 -9.73 -16.84 6.25
N PRO A 229 -9.97 -17.64 7.33
CA PRO A 229 -10.60 -17.13 8.55
C PRO A 229 -9.74 -16.11 9.33
N GLY A 230 -8.55 -15.79 8.85
CA GLY A 230 -7.55 -15.00 9.55
C GLY A 230 -7.99 -13.59 9.97
N TYR A 231 -8.94 -12.97 9.28
CA TYR A 231 -9.48 -11.67 9.70
C TYR A 231 -10.17 -11.75 11.07
N ILE A 232 -10.94 -12.80 11.31
CA ILE A 232 -11.59 -13.05 12.59
C ILE A 232 -10.59 -13.68 13.57
N ALA A 233 -9.80 -14.65 13.11
CA ALA A 233 -8.82 -15.35 13.91
C ALA A 233 -7.78 -14.42 14.57
N ALA A 234 -7.34 -13.36 13.89
CA ALA A 234 -6.36 -12.39 14.39
C ALA A 234 -6.80 -11.72 15.72
N THR A 235 -8.08 -11.73 16.04
CA THR A 235 -8.60 -11.17 17.30
C THR A 235 -8.51 -12.14 18.47
N ARG A 236 -8.31 -13.45 18.21
CA ARG A 236 -8.31 -14.50 19.23
C ARG A 236 -6.94 -14.61 19.93
N PRO A 237 -6.91 -14.79 21.26
CA PRO A 237 -5.66 -14.85 22.04
C PRO A 237 -4.67 -15.87 21.51
N GLU A 238 -5.10 -17.11 21.24
CA GLU A 238 -4.23 -18.20 20.80
C GLU A 238 -3.51 -17.93 19.46
N PHE A 239 -4.12 -17.14 18.57
CA PHE A 239 -3.50 -16.72 17.32
C PHE A 239 -2.52 -15.55 17.53
N ARG A 240 -2.82 -14.67 18.48
CA ARG A 240 -1.91 -13.59 18.88
C ARG A 240 -0.67 -14.11 19.55
N ASP A 241 -0.83 -15.08 20.45
CA ASP A 241 0.29 -15.75 21.15
C ASP A 241 1.18 -16.45 20.11
N TYR A 242 0.58 -17.22 19.18
CA TYR A 242 1.31 -17.85 18.10
C TYR A 242 2.05 -16.84 17.22
N PHE A 243 1.43 -15.71 16.89
CA PHE A 243 2.07 -14.65 16.12
C PHE A 243 3.30 -14.08 16.86
N GLU A 244 3.16 -13.75 18.15
CA GLU A 244 4.28 -13.18 18.93
C GLU A 244 5.46 -14.14 19.04
N GLU A 245 5.20 -15.45 19.09
CA GLU A 245 6.23 -16.49 19.16
C GLU A 245 6.93 -16.74 17.81
N ASN A 246 6.25 -16.55 16.69
CA ASN A 246 6.70 -17.00 15.36
C ASN A 246 6.87 -15.86 14.33
N CYS A 247 6.49 -14.63 14.63
CA CYS A 247 6.68 -13.52 13.72
C CYS A 247 8.16 -13.21 13.51
N VAL A 248 8.46 -12.68 12.34
CA VAL A 248 9.81 -12.27 11.96
C VAL A 248 9.90 -10.77 11.71
N GLN A 249 11.08 -10.21 11.94
CA GLN A 249 11.40 -8.82 11.63
C GLN A 249 12.70 -8.79 10.84
N LEU A 250 12.78 -7.89 9.85
CA LEU A 250 13.99 -7.64 9.08
C LEU A 250 14.47 -6.20 9.30
N PRO A 251 15.77 -5.95 9.34
CA PRO A 251 16.30 -4.59 9.28
C PRO A 251 16.09 -4.04 7.87
N LEU A 252 15.83 -2.74 7.78
CA LEU A 252 15.75 -2.01 6.51
C LEU A 252 16.73 -0.84 6.55
N GLU A 253 17.38 -0.59 5.42
CA GLU A 253 18.21 0.60 5.22
C GLU A 253 17.40 1.69 4.55
N LYS A 254 17.82 2.94 4.69
CA LYS A 254 17.22 4.06 3.98
C LYS A 254 17.18 3.79 2.46
N GLY A 255 15.98 3.84 1.88
CA GLY A 255 15.78 3.54 0.46
C GLY A 255 15.32 2.13 0.15
N ASP A 256 15.28 1.25 1.13
CA ASP A 256 14.63 -0.05 0.99
C ASP A 256 13.10 0.09 0.99
N ALA A 257 12.44 -0.83 0.30
CA ALA A 257 10.99 -0.93 0.32
C ALA A 257 10.55 -2.35 0.69
N ILE A 258 9.45 -2.44 1.41
CA ILE A 258 8.76 -3.69 1.72
C ILE A 258 7.35 -3.64 1.14
N PHE A 259 6.89 -4.76 0.59
CA PHE A 259 5.53 -4.92 0.08
C PHE A 259 4.93 -6.20 0.62
N PHE A 260 3.67 -6.16 1.01
CA PHE A 260 2.98 -7.31 1.58
C PHE A 260 1.47 -7.28 1.34
N SER A 261 0.85 -8.45 1.40
CA SER A 261 -0.60 -8.60 1.35
C SER A 261 -1.24 -8.00 2.61
N PRO A 262 -2.33 -7.23 2.52
CA PRO A 262 -3.05 -6.73 3.70
C PRO A 262 -3.59 -7.85 4.59
N ALA A 263 -3.79 -9.04 4.02
CA ALA A 263 -4.22 -10.23 4.77
C ALA A 263 -3.08 -10.95 5.51
N LEU A 264 -1.83 -10.52 5.36
CA LEU A 264 -0.73 -11.03 6.16
C LEU A 264 -0.91 -10.63 7.63
N PHE A 265 -0.70 -11.55 8.57
CA PHE A 265 -0.63 -11.17 9.98
C PHE A 265 0.61 -10.32 10.18
N HIS A 266 0.40 -9.10 10.63
CA HIS A 266 1.48 -8.14 10.83
C HIS A 266 1.20 -7.19 12.00
N ALA A 267 2.24 -6.49 12.45
CA ALA A 267 2.15 -5.47 13.48
C ALA A 267 3.35 -4.52 13.41
N ALA A 268 3.21 -3.28 13.84
CA ALA A 268 4.37 -2.44 14.12
C ALA A 268 5.13 -3.00 15.34
N GLY A 269 6.46 -3.09 15.24
CA GLY A 269 7.31 -3.46 16.36
C GLY A 269 7.53 -2.31 17.34
N GLU A 270 7.91 -2.62 18.59
CA GLU A 270 8.31 -1.65 19.59
C GLU A 270 9.69 -1.05 19.27
N ASN A 271 9.80 0.26 19.34
CA ASN A 271 11.10 0.93 19.22
C ASN A 271 11.83 0.91 20.57
N ARG A 272 12.78 0.01 20.71
CA ARG A 272 13.60 -0.20 21.91
C ARG A 272 14.96 0.50 21.83
N THR A 273 15.24 1.23 20.75
CA THR A 273 16.48 2.02 20.65
C THR A 273 16.44 3.23 21.57
N ALA A 274 17.61 3.77 21.87
CA ALA A 274 17.74 4.98 22.69
C ALA A 274 17.66 6.27 21.85
N ASP A 275 18.00 6.18 20.56
CA ASP A 275 18.34 7.33 19.71
C ASP A 275 17.74 7.30 18.30
N VAL A 276 17.23 6.16 17.82
CA VAL A 276 16.66 6.05 16.48
C VAL A 276 15.20 6.53 16.47
N THR A 277 14.94 7.64 15.84
CA THR A 277 13.57 8.03 15.47
C THR A 277 13.27 7.44 14.10
N ARG A 278 12.56 6.31 14.07
CA ARG A 278 12.20 5.59 12.85
C ARG A 278 11.17 6.36 12.05
N MET A 279 11.43 6.54 10.75
CA MET A 279 10.47 7.12 9.82
C MET A 279 10.25 6.19 8.64
N VAL A 280 9.00 5.88 8.36
CA VAL A 280 8.56 5.07 7.21
C VAL A 280 7.40 5.75 6.50
N ASN A 281 7.44 5.80 5.16
CA ASN A 281 6.30 6.19 4.35
C ASN A 281 5.52 4.92 3.99
N LEU A 282 4.38 4.70 4.65
CA LEU A 282 3.51 3.56 4.42
C LEU A 282 2.78 3.73 3.10
N ILE A 283 2.80 2.70 2.27
CA ILE A 283 2.14 2.65 0.97
C ILE A 283 0.85 1.86 1.12
N GLN A 284 -0.25 2.47 0.71
CA GLN A 284 -1.58 1.86 0.65
C GLN A 284 -2.10 2.02 -0.77
N THR A 285 -2.18 0.93 -1.50
CA THR A 285 -2.56 0.97 -2.92
C THR A 285 -3.80 0.13 -3.15
N ALA A 286 -4.79 0.70 -3.82
CA ALA A 286 -5.99 0.01 -4.27
C ALA A 286 -5.94 -0.24 -5.77
N SER A 287 -6.63 -1.29 -6.24
CA SER A 287 -6.86 -1.52 -7.66
C SER A 287 -7.67 -0.37 -8.27
N ALA A 288 -7.68 -0.27 -9.61
CA ALA A 288 -8.44 0.75 -10.32
C ALA A 288 -9.93 0.81 -9.92
N PHE A 289 -10.51 -0.32 -9.56
CA PHE A 289 -11.95 -0.48 -9.25
C PHE A 289 -12.25 -0.68 -7.76
N ALA A 290 -11.25 -0.47 -6.88
CA ALA A 290 -11.45 -0.47 -5.44
C ALA A 290 -11.33 0.93 -4.86
N ARG A 291 -12.01 1.20 -3.76
CA ARG A 291 -11.76 2.41 -2.97
C ARG A 291 -10.45 2.29 -2.23
N HIS A 292 -9.60 3.30 -2.34
CA HIS A 292 -8.47 3.46 -1.43
C HIS A 292 -8.93 4.09 -0.10
N MET A 293 -8.10 3.96 0.94
CA MET A 293 -8.52 4.34 2.29
C MET A 293 -8.54 5.84 2.55
N GLU A 294 -7.95 6.67 1.68
CA GLU A 294 -7.91 8.12 1.83
C GLU A 294 -8.57 8.81 0.63
N SER A 295 -9.35 9.86 0.89
CA SER A 295 -9.88 10.72 -0.16
C SER A 295 -8.84 11.78 -0.53
N LEU A 296 -8.41 11.79 -1.78
CA LEU A 296 -7.39 12.69 -2.30
C LEU A 296 -7.99 13.59 -3.39
N ASP A 297 -7.61 14.87 -3.40
CA ASP A 297 -7.92 15.78 -4.50
C ASP A 297 -6.94 15.55 -5.66
N ARG A 298 -7.23 14.51 -6.45
CA ARG A 298 -6.37 14.10 -7.55
C ARG A 298 -6.35 15.11 -8.70
N GLU A 299 -7.37 15.93 -8.84
CA GLU A 299 -7.38 17.03 -9.82
C GLU A 299 -6.37 18.11 -9.43
N ALA A 300 -6.43 18.60 -8.18
CA ALA A 300 -5.45 19.56 -7.67
C ALA A 300 -4.02 19.01 -7.69
N MET A 301 -3.83 17.73 -7.32
CA MET A 301 -2.53 17.08 -7.39
C MET A 301 -1.99 16.99 -8.83
N SER A 302 -2.85 16.65 -9.80
CA SER A 302 -2.47 16.55 -11.22
C SER A 302 -2.02 17.91 -11.77
N LEU A 303 -2.74 18.98 -11.44
CA LEU A 303 -2.38 20.33 -11.84
C LEU A 303 -1.06 20.79 -11.20
N ALA A 304 -0.86 20.51 -9.91
CA ALA A 304 0.35 20.89 -9.19
C ALA A 304 1.60 20.19 -9.73
N VAL A 305 1.51 18.87 -10.05
CA VAL A 305 2.67 18.10 -10.49
C VAL A 305 2.99 18.26 -11.97
N TYR A 306 2.01 18.62 -12.80
CA TYR A 306 2.13 18.65 -14.26
C TYR A 306 3.37 19.38 -14.79
N PRO A 307 3.75 20.60 -14.30
CA PRO A 307 4.95 21.29 -14.76
C PRO A 307 6.26 20.53 -14.56
N HIS A 308 6.27 19.54 -13.66
CA HIS A 308 7.46 18.78 -13.31
C HIS A 308 7.59 17.45 -14.06
N LEU A 309 6.55 17.03 -14.81
CA LEU A 309 6.52 15.72 -15.48
C LEU A 309 7.44 15.65 -16.71
N ALA A 310 7.64 16.77 -17.42
CA ALA A 310 8.45 16.80 -18.64
C ALA A 310 9.93 16.48 -18.41
N ALA A 311 10.45 16.75 -17.21
CA ALA A 311 11.85 16.49 -16.86
C ALA A 311 12.13 15.04 -16.45
N LEU A 312 11.09 14.20 -16.29
CA LEU A 312 11.22 12.81 -15.84
C LEU A 312 11.46 11.85 -17.01
N SER A 313 12.13 10.72 -16.72
CA SER A 313 12.17 9.60 -17.65
C SER A 313 10.75 9.08 -17.96
N PRO A 314 10.53 8.37 -19.08
CA PRO A 314 9.22 7.81 -19.40
C PRO A 314 8.65 6.92 -18.28
N GLU A 315 9.49 6.09 -17.66
CA GLU A 315 9.11 5.22 -16.54
C GLU A 315 8.77 6.03 -15.28
N GLY A 316 9.60 7.03 -14.95
CA GLY A 316 9.37 7.91 -13.82
C GLY A 316 8.10 8.75 -13.99
N ARG A 317 7.85 9.26 -15.20
CA ARG A 317 6.63 10.00 -15.53
C ARG A 317 5.39 9.13 -15.36
N ARG A 318 5.41 7.89 -15.87
CA ARG A 318 4.32 6.92 -15.68
C ARG A 318 4.07 6.65 -14.19
N ALA A 319 5.11 6.43 -13.40
CA ALA A 319 4.99 6.20 -11.97
C ALA A 319 4.34 7.38 -11.25
N VAL A 320 4.74 8.61 -11.57
CA VAL A 320 4.15 9.82 -10.97
C VAL A 320 2.69 9.98 -11.40
N ILE A 321 2.36 9.80 -12.68
CA ILE A 321 0.98 9.87 -13.17
C ILE A 321 0.09 8.86 -12.43
N ALA A 322 0.54 7.61 -12.31
CA ALA A 322 -0.21 6.56 -11.63
C ALA A 322 -0.40 6.84 -10.12
N ALA A 323 0.59 7.46 -9.46
CA ALA A 323 0.47 7.86 -8.07
C ALA A 323 -0.47 9.05 -7.85
N THR A 324 -0.61 9.93 -8.87
CA THR A 324 -1.27 11.23 -8.76
C THR A 324 -2.72 11.20 -9.22
N ALA A 325 -2.97 10.74 -10.45
CA ALA A 325 -4.24 10.85 -11.15
C ALA A 325 -5.15 9.63 -10.88
N ASP A 326 -6.46 9.82 -11.01
CA ASP A 326 -7.43 8.73 -10.90
C ASP A 326 -7.36 7.80 -12.11
N GLY A 327 -7.16 6.51 -11.83
CA GLY A 327 -7.10 5.45 -12.84
C GLY A 327 -8.40 4.68 -13.03
N TYR A 328 -9.50 5.07 -12.37
CA TYR A 328 -10.78 4.37 -12.49
C TYR A 328 -11.30 4.41 -13.94
N PRO A 329 -11.45 3.25 -14.60
CA PRO A 329 -11.70 3.23 -16.04
C PRO A 329 -13.18 3.32 -16.41
N PHE A 330 -14.11 3.07 -15.47
CA PHE A 330 -15.53 3.05 -15.76
C PHE A 330 -16.16 4.45 -15.60
N PRO A 331 -17.03 4.90 -16.51
CA PRO A 331 -17.71 6.19 -16.35
C PRO A 331 -18.70 6.14 -15.18
N THR A 332 -18.69 7.19 -14.35
CA THR A 332 -19.57 7.29 -13.17
C THR A 332 -20.90 7.96 -13.45
N ASN A 333 -21.07 8.49 -14.67
CA ASN A 333 -22.32 9.10 -15.14
C ASN A 333 -22.52 8.81 -16.63
N LEU A 334 -23.30 7.76 -16.94
CA LEU A 334 -23.47 7.30 -18.32
C LEU A 334 -24.23 8.28 -19.24
N ASP A 335 -25.04 9.17 -18.67
CA ASP A 335 -25.77 10.18 -19.44
C ASP A 335 -24.83 11.30 -19.95
N ARG A 336 -23.84 11.65 -19.17
CA ARG A 336 -22.94 12.80 -19.44
C ARG A 336 -21.55 12.39 -19.90
N ASP A 337 -21.12 11.18 -19.55
CA ASP A 337 -19.81 10.60 -19.88
C ASP A 337 -20.01 9.19 -20.47
N PRO A 338 -20.73 9.06 -21.60
CA PRO A 338 -21.07 7.76 -22.18
C PRO A 338 -19.82 7.06 -22.75
N PRO A 339 -19.90 5.72 -22.95
CA PRO A 339 -18.87 4.98 -23.66
C PRO A 339 -18.59 5.55 -25.06
N ILE A 340 -17.33 5.57 -25.43
CA ILE A 340 -16.86 6.02 -26.74
C ILE A 340 -16.49 4.80 -27.59
N GLY A 341 -17.23 4.56 -28.67
CA GLY A 341 -17.02 3.37 -29.50
C GLY A 341 -17.16 2.03 -28.74
N GLY A 342 -18.00 2.01 -27.68
CA GLY A 342 -18.19 0.84 -26.83
C GLY A 342 -17.13 0.65 -25.74
N LEU A 343 -16.15 1.56 -25.64
CA LEU A 343 -15.09 1.54 -24.64
C LEU A 343 -15.31 2.64 -23.59
N ALA A 344 -14.71 2.47 -22.42
CA ALA A 344 -14.74 3.49 -21.39
C ALA A 344 -14.10 4.81 -21.88
N PRO A 345 -14.63 5.98 -21.49
CA PRO A 345 -13.96 7.24 -21.74
C PRO A 345 -12.61 7.28 -21.02
N PRO A 346 -11.65 8.13 -21.48
CA PRO A 346 -10.32 8.22 -20.86
C PRO A 346 -10.42 8.49 -19.36
N SER A 347 -9.59 7.76 -18.58
CA SER A 347 -9.39 8.04 -17.16
C SER A 347 -8.64 9.36 -16.95
N GLN A 348 -8.51 9.82 -15.71
CA GLN A 348 -7.69 11.00 -15.41
C GLN A 348 -6.21 10.71 -15.68
N GLN A 349 -5.73 9.47 -15.46
CA GLN A 349 -4.37 9.05 -15.83
C GLN A 349 -4.13 9.13 -17.33
N ASP A 350 -5.10 8.68 -18.16
CA ASP A 350 -4.99 8.79 -19.62
C ASP A 350 -4.96 10.25 -20.08
N LEU A 351 -5.77 11.10 -19.45
CA LEU A 351 -5.83 12.52 -19.77
C LEU A 351 -4.48 13.22 -19.46
N LEU A 352 -3.91 12.94 -18.28
CA LEU A 352 -2.63 13.51 -17.87
C LEU A 352 -1.47 12.98 -18.73
N THR A 353 -1.50 11.70 -19.10
CA THR A 353 -0.54 11.10 -20.04
C THR A 353 -0.58 11.80 -21.38
N ARG A 354 -1.79 11.95 -21.95
CA ARG A 354 -1.99 12.64 -23.24
C ARG A 354 -1.53 14.10 -23.18
N ALA A 355 -1.81 14.79 -22.09
CA ALA A 355 -1.35 16.17 -21.91
C ALA A 355 0.19 16.29 -21.96
N CYS A 356 0.90 15.32 -21.35
CA CYS A 356 2.35 15.26 -21.43
C CYS A 356 2.85 14.95 -22.84
N ASP A 357 2.23 14.00 -23.53
CA ASP A 357 2.66 13.53 -24.86
C ASP A 357 2.40 14.59 -25.95
N GLU A 358 1.30 15.30 -25.85
CA GLU A 358 0.93 16.39 -26.78
C GLU A 358 1.48 17.77 -26.38
N GLY A 359 2.16 17.88 -25.22
CA GLY A 359 2.75 19.14 -24.76
C GLY A 359 1.71 20.23 -24.47
N TRP A 360 0.63 19.89 -23.76
CA TRP A 360 -0.39 20.88 -23.41
C TRP A 360 0.16 21.94 -22.47
N ASP A 361 -0.40 23.15 -22.55
CA ASP A 361 -0.20 24.14 -21.50
C ASP A 361 -1.07 23.82 -20.26
N ALA A 362 -0.79 24.51 -19.17
CA ALA A 362 -1.47 24.29 -17.89
C ALA A 362 -2.97 24.64 -17.95
N ASP A 363 -3.34 25.66 -18.73
CA ASP A 363 -4.73 26.12 -18.84
C ASP A 363 -5.58 25.10 -19.62
N ARG A 364 -5.01 24.52 -20.69
CA ARG A 364 -5.67 23.43 -21.45
C ARG A 364 -5.86 22.20 -20.57
N LEU A 365 -4.86 21.80 -19.78
CA LEU A 365 -5.01 20.67 -18.85
C LEU A 365 -6.07 20.97 -17.79
N ALA A 366 -6.03 22.14 -17.17
CA ALA A 366 -7.00 22.55 -16.16
C ALA A 366 -8.44 22.50 -16.70
N SER A 367 -8.65 23.04 -17.90
CA SER A 367 -9.96 23.02 -18.58
C SER A 367 -10.43 21.59 -18.86
N ALA A 368 -9.53 20.71 -19.32
CA ALA A 368 -9.85 19.31 -19.64
C ALA A 368 -10.17 18.49 -18.38
N LEU A 369 -9.46 18.69 -17.29
CA LEU A 369 -9.73 18.04 -15.99
C LEU A 369 -11.04 18.50 -15.38
N ALA A 370 -11.32 19.83 -15.41
CA ALA A 370 -12.59 20.39 -14.94
C ALA A 370 -13.78 19.88 -15.76
N GLU A 371 -13.65 19.80 -17.08
CA GLU A 371 -14.66 19.23 -17.95
C GLU A 371 -14.92 17.74 -17.65
N GLN A 372 -13.85 16.93 -17.48
CA GLN A 372 -13.97 15.53 -17.11
C GLN A 372 -14.67 15.37 -15.76
N SER A 373 -14.26 16.14 -14.75
CA SER A 373 -14.89 16.13 -13.42
C SER A 373 -16.35 16.55 -13.49
N GLY A 374 -16.68 17.55 -14.33
CA GLY A 374 -18.05 18.00 -14.56
C GLY A 374 -18.93 16.95 -15.22
N ARG A 375 -18.41 16.16 -16.17
CA ARG A 375 -19.15 15.04 -16.79
C ARG A 375 -19.42 13.91 -15.81
N ARG A 376 -18.51 13.65 -14.87
CA ARG A 376 -18.61 12.56 -13.88
C ARG A 376 -19.55 12.86 -12.71
N ARG A 377 -19.86 14.13 -12.46
CA ARG A 377 -20.79 14.55 -11.40
C ARG A 377 -22.23 14.45 -11.86
N ALA A 378 -23.14 14.15 -10.91
CA ALA A 378 -24.59 14.14 -11.14
C ALA A 378 -25.13 15.54 -11.42
#